data_ded7d489ba382f659e39b5de85f22708
#
_entry.id   ded7d489ba382f659e39b5de85f22708
#
_cell.length_a   1.000
_cell.length_b   1.000
_cell.length_c   1.000
_cell.angle_alpha   90.00
_cell.angle_beta   90.00
_cell.angle_gamma   90.00
#
_symmetry.space_group_name_H-M   'P 1'
#
loop_
_entity.id
_entity.type
_entity.pdbx_description
1 polymer ?
#
loop_
_entity_poly.entity_id
_entity_poly.type
_entity_poly.pdbx_seq_one_letter_code
_entity_poly.pdbx_strand_id
1 'polypeptide(L)'
;MRDRVGVAGSSYLCHASGMRGYVLYIAALALCACKPSPGSGAKGAAPSGPVLARVDDTEITASDLQEVLARYAHTPFVLARYSTPGKKKELLDSLVRYELMAREALRRGYNRDPDVQRIAKKQMVALFEKREINDKLRAEDVAPADVETYYREHQSEFVRPEEVRVSQILVHDEAAARRIAAEAKARRNDPKSFRDLVERYSEDADSKPRAGDLTFFDRKTTREPKALVEAAFAMSQVNDVVGPIASDKGLHILKLTDRRAETTRTLAEAKVDIQKRLLDQMRAQKKRELTDETRKSIRVEIYEDELAKIALAPAADGGRPPTVAPVPSSAPTPAPTPKP
;
A
#
# COMPACT_ATOMS: atom_id res chain seq x y z
N MET A 1 -29.07 60.33 23.63
CA MET A 1 -29.02 61.11 22.40
C MET A 1 -29.08 60.04 21.29
N ARG A 2 -30.28 59.74 20.78
CA ARG A 2 -30.99 60.38 19.63
C ARG A 2 -30.05 60.29 18.42
N ASP A 3 -30.38 59.70 17.23
CA ASP A 3 -31.65 59.55 16.49
C ASP A 3 -31.43 58.40 15.46
N ARG A 4 -32.30 57.60 15.24
CA ARG A 4 -33.41 57.30 14.33
C ARG A 4 -33.40 58.08 12.99
N VAL A 5 -33.66 57.34 11.88
CA VAL A 5 -34.54 57.60 10.71
C VAL A 5 -34.07 56.61 9.60
N GLY A 6 -34.80 55.75 8.86
CA GLY A 6 -36.22 55.70 8.51
C GLY A 6 -36.28 55.19 7.05
N VAL A 7 -36.92 54.10 6.78
CA VAL A 7 -38.11 53.77 6.01
C VAL A 7 -38.17 54.25 4.56
N ALA A 8 -38.44 53.30 3.62
CA ALA A 8 -39.43 53.29 2.53
C ALA A 8 -39.14 52.11 1.62
N GLY A 9 -39.88 51.09 1.34
CA GLY A 9 -41.33 50.98 1.19
C GLY A 9 -41.77 51.29 -0.25
N SER A 10 -41.93 50.28 -1.12
CA SER A 10 -42.88 50.43 -2.24
C SER A 10 -43.35 49.04 -2.73
N SER A 11 -44.58 48.77 -2.37
CA SER A 11 -45.46 47.77 -2.93
C SER A 11 -46.08 48.28 -4.23
N TYR A 12 -46.24 47.47 -5.23
CA TYR A 12 -47.24 47.68 -6.28
C TYR A 12 -48.06 46.40 -6.50
N LEU A 13 -49.29 46.47 -6.00
CA LEU A 13 -50.44 45.67 -6.43
C LEU A 13 -51.06 46.36 -7.67
N CYS A 14 -51.54 45.56 -8.62
CA CYS A 14 -52.67 45.80 -9.48
C CYS A 14 -52.94 44.55 -10.29
N HIS A 15 -53.93 43.88 -10.20
CA HIS A 15 -55.40 44.00 -10.34
C HIS A 15 -55.85 43.11 -11.53
N ALA A 16 -56.81 42.26 -11.24
CA ALA A 16 -57.47 41.29 -12.09
C ALA A 16 -58.49 41.97 -13.05
N SER A 17 -58.75 41.30 -14.14
CA SER A 17 -60.05 41.20 -14.88
C SER A 17 -59.74 40.64 -16.26
N GLY A 18 -60.30 39.56 -16.81
CA GLY A 18 -61.63 39.10 -16.84
C GLY A 18 -61.89 38.40 -18.17
N MET A 19 -62.66 37.34 -18.12
CA MET A 19 -63.59 36.84 -19.15
C MET A 19 -63.10 35.98 -20.33
N ARG A 20 -63.41 34.71 -20.22
CA ARG A 20 -64.25 33.84 -21.12
C ARG A 20 -63.82 33.73 -22.59
N GLY A 21 -63.53 32.50 -22.99
CA GLY A 21 -63.61 32.06 -24.36
C GLY A 21 -63.33 30.55 -24.46
N TYR A 22 -64.38 29.75 -24.47
CA TYR A 22 -64.36 28.30 -24.81
C TYR A 22 -63.89 28.11 -26.24
N VAL A 23 -62.86 27.32 -26.48
CA VAL A 23 -62.63 26.63 -27.75
C VAL A 23 -62.14 25.21 -27.44
N LEU A 24 -63.02 24.26 -27.68
CA LEU A 24 -62.68 22.84 -27.75
C LEU A 24 -61.73 22.56 -28.93
N TYR A 25 -60.56 22.08 -28.65
CA TYR A 25 -59.73 21.37 -29.64
C TYR A 25 -59.46 19.97 -29.14
N ILE A 26 -60.13 19.05 -29.83
CA ILE A 26 -59.84 17.60 -29.80
C ILE A 26 -58.48 17.43 -30.48
N ALA A 27 -57.43 17.13 -29.74
CA ALA A 27 -56.15 16.74 -30.29
C ALA A 27 -55.91 15.26 -30.01
N ALA A 28 -55.81 14.53 -31.09
CA ALA A 28 -55.60 13.10 -31.18
C ALA A 28 -54.39 12.65 -30.34
N LEU A 29 -54.61 11.60 -29.52
CA LEU A 29 -53.53 10.81 -28.89
C LEU A 29 -52.76 10.08 -29.98
N ALA A 30 -51.63 10.61 -30.41
CA ALA A 30 -50.61 9.81 -31.09
C ALA A 30 -49.84 9.02 -30.05
N LEU A 31 -50.15 7.76 -29.94
CA LEU A 31 -49.33 6.74 -29.25
C LEU A 31 -47.96 6.65 -29.94
N CYS A 32 -47.00 7.43 -29.47
CA CYS A 32 -45.62 7.22 -29.79
C CYS A 32 -45.14 5.99 -28.99
N ALA A 33 -45.17 4.84 -29.62
CA ALA A 33 -44.49 3.66 -29.12
C ALA A 33 -42.98 3.94 -29.14
N CYS A 34 -42.44 4.38 -27.99
CA CYS A 34 -41.00 4.39 -27.75
C CYS A 34 -40.53 2.93 -27.72
N LYS A 35 -39.94 2.48 -28.84
CA LYS A 35 -39.10 1.29 -28.81
C LYS A 35 -37.98 1.55 -27.80
N PRO A 36 -37.69 0.61 -26.85
CA PRO A 36 -36.54 0.73 -26.01
C PRO A 36 -35.29 0.69 -26.90
N SER A 37 -34.54 1.80 -26.94
CA SER A 37 -33.19 1.81 -27.50
C SER A 37 -32.35 0.81 -26.72
N PRO A 38 -31.57 -0.03 -27.39
CA PRO A 38 -30.61 -0.89 -26.72
C PRO A 38 -29.61 0.02 -25.98
N GLY A 39 -29.39 -0.32 -24.70
CA GLY A 39 -28.67 0.46 -23.71
C GLY A 39 -27.42 1.13 -24.26
N SER A 40 -27.36 2.43 -24.05
CA SER A 40 -26.16 3.25 -24.12
C SER A 40 -25.16 2.72 -23.10
N GLY A 41 -24.36 1.76 -23.52
CA GLY A 41 -23.15 1.36 -22.79
C GLY A 41 -22.30 2.63 -22.60
N ALA A 42 -21.84 2.86 -21.38
CA ALA A 42 -20.96 3.94 -21.05
C ALA A 42 -19.85 4.05 -22.10
N LYS A 43 -19.82 5.18 -22.84
CA LYS A 43 -18.75 5.52 -23.76
C LYS A 43 -17.45 5.60 -22.94
N GLY A 44 -16.68 4.49 -22.93
CA GLY A 44 -15.25 4.60 -22.72
C GLY A 44 -14.72 5.64 -23.69
N ALA A 45 -13.65 6.35 -23.35
CA ALA A 45 -13.04 7.34 -24.24
C ALA A 45 -13.01 6.79 -25.65
N ALA A 46 -13.56 7.55 -26.60
CA ALA A 46 -13.66 7.11 -27.98
C ALA A 46 -12.27 6.65 -28.46
N PRO A 47 -12.15 5.48 -29.11
CA PRO A 47 -10.87 5.02 -29.62
C PRO A 47 -10.27 6.13 -30.47
N SER A 48 -9.08 6.59 -30.10
CA SER A 48 -8.41 7.70 -30.78
C SER A 48 -7.35 7.15 -31.73
N GLY A 49 -7.33 7.68 -32.97
CA GLY A 49 -6.37 7.31 -33.99
C GLY A 49 -6.94 6.47 -35.13
N PRO A 50 -6.10 6.16 -36.15
CA PRO A 50 -6.54 5.39 -37.29
C PRO A 50 -6.97 3.97 -36.90
N VAL A 51 -8.03 3.50 -37.54
CA VAL A 51 -8.52 2.11 -37.43
C VAL A 51 -7.52 1.19 -38.14
N LEU A 52 -7.00 0.22 -37.42
CA LEU A 52 -6.02 -0.76 -37.92
C LEU A 52 -6.68 -2.10 -38.29
N ALA A 53 -7.77 -2.47 -37.63
CA ALA A 53 -8.58 -3.62 -37.96
C ALA A 53 -10.01 -3.40 -37.47
N ARG A 54 -10.95 -4.18 -38.05
CA ARG A 54 -12.36 -4.19 -37.62
C ARG A 54 -12.80 -5.66 -37.46
N VAL A 55 -13.41 -5.93 -36.33
CA VAL A 55 -14.00 -7.23 -36.00
C VAL A 55 -15.50 -6.98 -35.74
N ASP A 56 -16.33 -7.22 -36.72
CA ASP A 56 -17.74 -6.80 -36.78
C ASP A 56 -17.87 -5.27 -36.46
N ASP A 57 -18.50 -4.95 -35.33
CA ASP A 57 -18.77 -3.61 -34.83
C ASP A 57 -17.64 -3.04 -33.95
N THR A 58 -16.64 -3.85 -33.59
CA THR A 58 -15.49 -3.41 -32.79
C THR A 58 -14.34 -2.98 -33.69
N GLU A 59 -13.90 -1.73 -33.51
CA GLU A 59 -12.72 -1.20 -34.19
C GLU A 59 -11.50 -1.36 -33.28
N ILE A 60 -10.41 -1.88 -33.82
CA ILE A 60 -9.09 -1.96 -33.22
C ILE A 60 -8.27 -0.80 -33.80
N THR A 61 -7.87 0.14 -32.97
CA THR A 61 -7.22 1.39 -33.35
C THR A 61 -5.71 1.39 -33.06
N ALA A 62 -5.03 2.42 -33.55
CA ALA A 62 -3.63 2.63 -33.18
C ALA A 62 -3.45 2.88 -31.68
N SER A 63 -4.46 3.46 -31.02
CA SER A 63 -4.45 3.66 -29.56
C SER A 63 -4.43 2.33 -28.81
N ASP A 64 -5.19 1.35 -29.25
CA ASP A 64 -5.23 0.01 -28.63
C ASP A 64 -3.89 -0.69 -28.76
N LEU A 65 -3.25 -0.55 -29.92
CA LEU A 65 -1.90 -1.08 -30.13
C LEU A 65 -0.86 -0.39 -29.22
N GLN A 66 -0.96 0.94 -29.08
CA GLN A 66 -0.08 1.72 -28.21
C GLN A 66 -0.29 1.37 -26.74
N GLU A 67 -1.52 1.14 -26.28
CA GLU A 67 -1.82 0.72 -24.90
C GLU A 67 -1.14 -0.61 -24.56
N VAL A 68 -1.17 -1.58 -25.49
CA VAL A 68 -0.46 -2.84 -25.29
C VAL A 68 1.05 -2.61 -25.21
N LEU A 69 1.60 -1.78 -26.09
CA LEU A 69 3.03 -1.44 -26.07
C LEU A 69 3.45 -0.66 -24.83
N ALA A 70 2.57 0.18 -24.28
CA ALA A 70 2.84 0.95 -23.07
C ALA A 70 3.11 0.04 -21.84
N ARG A 71 2.54 -1.16 -21.80
CA ARG A 71 2.84 -2.15 -20.75
C ARG A 71 4.32 -2.59 -20.76
N TYR A 72 4.99 -2.45 -21.88
CA TYR A 72 6.41 -2.77 -22.07
C TYR A 72 7.30 -1.52 -22.09
N ALA A 73 6.76 -0.34 -21.76
CA ALA A 73 7.49 0.94 -21.82
C ALA A 73 8.79 0.95 -21.00
N HIS A 74 8.83 0.16 -19.92
CA HIS A 74 10.01 0.01 -19.07
C HIS A 74 11.08 -0.94 -19.63
N THR A 75 10.85 -1.52 -20.81
CA THR A 75 11.75 -2.49 -21.42
C THR A 75 12.08 -2.03 -22.86
N PRO A 76 13.06 -1.12 -23.05
CA PRO A 76 13.40 -0.53 -24.35
C PRO A 76 13.68 -1.58 -25.43
N PHE A 77 14.30 -2.70 -25.06
CA PHE A 77 14.58 -3.83 -25.98
C PHE A 77 13.30 -4.44 -26.56
N VAL A 78 12.24 -4.56 -25.73
CA VAL A 78 10.94 -5.09 -26.19
C VAL A 78 10.29 -4.12 -27.16
N LEU A 79 10.30 -2.81 -26.87
CA LEU A 79 9.76 -1.79 -27.78
C LEU A 79 10.49 -1.78 -29.14
N ALA A 80 11.83 -1.86 -29.14
CA ALA A 80 12.62 -1.95 -30.35
C ALA A 80 12.25 -3.16 -31.23
N ARG A 81 11.92 -4.30 -30.60
CA ARG A 81 11.47 -5.50 -31.31
C ARG A 81 10.18 -5.28 -32.10
N TYR A 82 9.24 -4.45 -31.57
CA TYR A 82 7.98 -4.13 -32.25
C TYR A 82 8.04 -2.95 -33.20
N SER A 83 9.21 -2.38 -33.45
CA SER A 83 9.37 -1.26 -34.39
C SER A 83 9.23 -1.64 -35.88
N THR A 84 9.45 -2.92 -36.21
CA THR A 84 9.36 -3.40 -37.60
C THR A 84 7.90 -3.62 -38.03
N PRO A 85 7.55 -3.37 -39.32
CA PRO A 85 6.19 -3.58 -39.84
C PRO A 85 5.63 -4.99 -39.57
N GLY A 86 6.47 -6.03 -39.77
CA GLY A 86 6.09 -7.42 -39.52
C GLY A 86 5.71 -7.68 -38.10
N LYS A 87 6.46 -7.15 -37.12
CA LYS A 87 6.17 -7.32 -35.70
C LYS A 87 4.96 -6.50 -35.24
N LYS A 88 4.74 -5.33 -35.82
CA LYS A 88 3.48 -4.58 -35.60
C LYS A 88 2.27 -5.36 -36.08
N LYS A 89 2.38 -6.03 -37.26
CA LYS A 89 1.32 -6.88 -37.78
C LYS A 89 1.05 -8.09 -36.85
N GLU A 90 2.11 -8.77 -36.39
CA GLU A 90 1.95 -9.89 -35.42
C GLU A 90 1.21 -9.44 -34.16
N LEU A 91 1.51 -8.24 -33.65
CA LEU A 91 0.83 -7.67 -32.48
C LEU A 91 -0.64 -7.36 -32.80
N LEU A 92 -0.94 -6.77 -33.95
CA LEU A 92 -2.31 -6.51 -34.42
C LEU A 92 -3.08 -7.82 -34.56
N ASP A 93 -2.50 -8.84 -35.17
CA ASP A 93 -3.12 -10.17 -35.30
C ASP A 93 -3.41 -10.80 -33.92
N SER A 94 -2.59 -10.50 -32.91
CA SER A 94 -2.86 -10.95 -31.54
C SER A 94 -4.06 -10.25 -30.91
N LEU A 95 -4.23 -8.94 -31.17
CA LEU A 95 -5.40 -8.18 -30.73
C LEU A 95 -6.68 -8.67 -31.40
N VAL A 96 -6.63 -8.95 -32.70
CA VAL A 96 -7.77 -9.53 -33.45
C VAL A 96 -8.15 -10.90 -32.84
N ARG A 97 -7.16 -11.77 -32.60
CA ARG A 97 -7.42 -13.07 -31.94
C ARG A 97 -8.04 -12.92 -30.57
N TYR A 98 -7.55 -11.96 -29.77
CA TYR A 98 -8.09 -11.67 -28.45
C TYR A 98 -9.57 -11.26 -28.54
N GLU A 99 -9.91 -10.35 -29.48
CA GLU A 99 -11.29 -9.90 -29.68
C GLU A 99 -12.22 -11.06 -30.12
N LEU A 100 -11.75 -11.90 -31.04
CA LEU A 100 -12.51 -13.10 -31.47
C LEU A 100 -12.77 -14.07 -30.31
N MET A 101 -11.77 -14.30 -29.45
CA MET A 101 -11.93 -15.15 -28.26
C MET A 101 -12.86 -14.52 -27.22
N ALA A 102 -12.81 -13.20 -27.04
CA ALA A 102 -13.71 -12.49 -26.15
C ALA A 102 -15.17 -12.62 -26.61
N ARG A 103 -15.42 -12.46 -27.92
CA ARG A 103 -16.75 -12.66 -28.52
C ARG A 103 -17.26 -14.09 -28.35
N GLU A 104 -16.41 -15.09 -28.57
CA GLU A 104 -16.79 -16.49 -28.34
C GLU A 104 -17.11 -16.77 -26.88
N ALA A 105 -16.33 -16.20 -25.94
CA ALA A 105 -16.64 -16.30 -24.52
C ALA A 105 -17.99 -15.65 -24.17
N LEU A 106 -18.28 -14.46 -24.72
CA LEU A 106 -19.60 -13.82 -24.56
C LEU A 106 -20.73 -14.69 -25.12
N ARG A 107 -20.55 -15.26 -26.33
CA ARG A 107 -21.53 -16.16 -26.97
C ARG A 107 -21.81 -17.38 -26.10
N ARG A 108 -20.80 -17.91 -25.41
CA ARG A 108 -20.92 -19.04 -24.48
C ARG A 108 -21.46 -18.65 -23.10
N GLY A 109 -21.72 -17.36 -22.84
CA GLY A 109 -22.32 -16.90 -21.60
C GLY A 109 -21.33 -16.71 -20.44
N TYR A 110 -20.00 -16.69 -20.68
CA TYR A 110 -18.98 -16.48 -19.63
C TYR A 110 -19.16 -15.16 -18.88
N ASN A 111 -19.77 -14.13 -19.50
CA ASN A 111 -20.12 -12.90 -18.82
C ASN A 111 -21.11 -13.08 -17.66
N ARG A 112 -21.80 -14.21 -17.58
CA ARG A 112 -22.72 -14.58 -16.48
C ARG A 112 -22.07 -15.51 -15.46
N ASP A 113 -20.87 -15.97 -15.73
CA ASP A 113 -20.12 -16.83 -14.81
C ASP A 113 -19.86 -16.10 -13.50
N PRO A 114 -20.13 -16.72 -12.32
CA PRO A 114 -19.96 -16.07 -11.02
C PRO A 114 -18.53 -15.58 -10.77
N ASP A 115 -17.50 -16.29 -11.26
CA ASP A 115 -16.11 -15.92 -11.09
C ASP A 115 -15.77 -14.68 -11.93
N VAL A 116 -16.26 -14.63 -13.17
CA VAL A 116 -16.10 -13.46 -14.05
C VAL A 116 -16.80 -12.25 -13.44
N GLN A 117 -18.03 -12.42 -12.93
CA GLN A 117 -18.77 -11.33 -12.25
C GLN A 117 -18.02 -10.82 -11.00
N ARG A 118 -17.44 -11.73 -10.22
CA ARG A 118 -16.64 -11.36 -9.04
C ARG A 118 -15.38 -10.57 -9.43
N ILE A 119 -14.67 -10.99 -10.47
CA ILE A 119 -13.50 -10.30 -11.01
C ILE A 119 -13.92 -8.92 -11.54
N ALA A 120 -14.97 -8.84 -12.35
CA ALA A 120 -15.47 -7.59 -12.91
C ALA A 120 -15.88 -6.61 -11.80
N LYS A 121 -16.57 -7.06 -10.75
CA LYS A 121 -16.92 -6.23 -9.59
C LYS A 121 -15.69 -5.68 -8.89
N LYS A 122 -14.66 -6.51 -8.66
CA LYS A 122 -13.39 -6.04 -8.07
C LYS A 122 -12.73 -4.95 -8.93
N GLN A 123 -12.69 -5.14 -10.25
CA GLN A 123 -12.10 -4.17 -11.17
C GLN A 123 -12.91 -2.87 -11.24
N MET A 124 -14.24 -2.95 -11.24
CA MET A 124 -15.09 -1.76 -11.16
C MET A 124 -14.83 -0.95 -9.90
N VAL A 125 -14.75 -1.61 -8.73
CA VAL A 125 -14.47 -0.92 -7.46
C VAL A 125 -13.05 -0.29 -7.50
N ALA A 126 -12.05 -1.03 -7.95
CA ALA A 126 -10.68 -0.51 -8.05
C ALA A 126 -10.59 0.71 -9.00
N LEU A 127 -11.27 0.67 -10.14
CA LEU A 127 -11.30 1.77 -11.10
C LEU A 127 -12.07 2.98 -10.53
N PHE A 128 -13.17 2.74 -9.84
CA PHE A 128 -13.94 3.77 -9.15
C PHE A 128 -13.07 4.46 -8.08
N GLU A 129 -12.44 3.69 -7.19
CA GLU A 129 -11.55 4.25 -6.16
C GLU A 129 -10.38 5.04 -6.79
N LYS A 130 -9.82 4.53 -7.87
CA LYS A 130 -8.75 5.24 -8.59
C LYS A 130 -9.24 6.60 -9.09
N ARG A 131 -10.36 6.64 -9.84
CA ARG A 131 -10.84 7.85 -10.51
C ARG A 131 -11.47 8.86 -9.57
N GLU A 132 -12.24 8.38 -8.57
CA GLU A 132 -13.02 9.24 -7.68
C GLU A 132 -12.26 9.67 -6.43
N ILE A 133 -11.20 8.95 -6.08
CA ILE A 133 -10.41 9.22 -4.87
C ILE A 133 -8.95 9.51 -5.23
N ASN A 134 -8.23 8.50 -5.78
CA ASN A 134 -6.78 8.60 -5.90
C ASN A 134 -6.31 9.64 -6.93
N ASP A 135 -7.01 9.76 -8.06
CA ASP A 135 -6.68 10.74 -9.11
C ASP A 135 -7.11 12.17 -8.73
N LYS A 136 -8.07 12.30 -7.77
CA LYS A 136 -8.57 13.60 -7.27
C LYS A 136 -7.83 14.11 -6.04
N LEU A 137 -7.17 13.23 -5.28
CA LEU A 137 -6.41 13.58 -4.07
C LEU A 137 -4.93 13.27 -4.31
N ARG A 138 -4.11 14.31 -4.29
CA ARG A 138 -2.68 14.28 -4.57
C ARG A 138 -1.87 14.80 -3.39
N ALA A 139 -0.56 14.60 -3.42
CA ALA A 139 0.33 15.06 -2.35
C ALA A 139 0.29 16.60 -2.15
N GLU A 140 0.07 17.34 -3.24
CA GLU A 140 -0.06 18.81 -3.21
C GLU A 140 -1.33 19.30 -2.52
N ASP A 141 -2.34 18.44 -2.35
CA ASP A 141 -3.58 18.78 -1.62
C ASP A 141 -3.40 18.69 -0.10
N VAL A 142 -2.29 18.14 0.37
CA VAL A 142 -1.94 18.10 1.79
C VAL A 142 -1.38 19.47 2.19
N ALA A 143 -2.11 20.20 3.04
CA ALA A 143 -1.67 21.52 3.45
C ALA A 143 -0.34 21.47 4.23
N PRO A 144 0.63 22.34 3.95
CA PRO A 144 1.89 22.40 4.69
C PRO A 144 1.69 22.52 6.20
N ALA A 145 0.68 23.28 6.63
CA ALA A 145 0.32 23.46 8.04
C ALA A 145 -0.06 22.13 8.73
N ASP A 146 -0.72 21.22 8.00
CA ASP A 146 -1.10 19.92 8.53
C ASP A 146 0.15 19.04 8.73
N VAL A 147 1.13 19.14 7.82
CA VAL A 147 2.41 18.44 7.93
C VAL A 147 3.19 18.92 9.15
N GLU A 148 3.25 20.24 9.39
CA GLU A 148 3.91 20.83 10.56
C GLU A 148 3.20 20.44 11.86
N THR A 149 1.87 20.46 11.86
CA THR A 149 1.05 20.05 13.00
C THR A 149 1.27 18.59 13.31
N TYR A 150 1.23 17.71 12.31
CA TYR A 150 1.49 16.29 12.49
C TYR A 150 2.89 16.05 13.09
N TYR A 151 3.91 16.68 12.53
CA TYR A 151 5.28 16.55 13.04
C TYR A 151 5.40 16.99 14.50
N ARG A 152 4.80 18.12 14.86
CA ARG A 152 4.81 18.65 16.24
C ARG A 152 4.10 17.74 17.24
N GLU A 153 2.94 17.17 16.83
CA GLU A 153 2.14 16.33 17.69
C GLU A 153 2.68 14.89 17.83
N HIS A 154 3.47 14.45 16.85
CA HIS A 154 3.97 13.08 16.77
C HIS A 154 5.50 13.01 16.81
N GLN A 155 6.17 13.95 17.52
CA GLN A 155 7.63 14.03 17.55
C GLN A 155 8.32 12.72 17.92
N SER A 156 7.71 11.93 18.80
CA SER A 156 8.26 10.63 19.22
C SER A 156 8.39 9.61 18.08
N GLU A 157 7.61 9.75 17.00
CA GLU A 157 7.72 8.89 15.82
C GLU A 157 8.96 9.18 14.97
N PHE A 158 9.53 10.38 15.15
CA PHE A 158 10.68 10.85 14.39
C PHE A 158 11.99 10.77 15.18
N VAL A 159 11.91 10.33 16.44
CA VAL A 159 13.08 10.08 17.29
C VAL A 159 13.51 8.64 17.13
N ARG A 160 14.75 8.44 16.68
CA ARG A 160 15.44 7.17 16.80
C ARG A 160 16.14 7.17 18.15
N PRO A 161 15.75 6.32 19.09
CA PRO A 161 16.35 6.32 20.41
C PRO A 161 17.82 5.95 20.35
N GLU A 162 18.55 6.31 21.40
CA GLU A 162 19.91 5.83 21.60
C GLU A 162 19.91 4.30 21.65
N GLU A 163 20.84 3.68 20.91
CA GLU A 163 21.06 2.23 20.87
C GLU A 163 22.49 1.90 21.28
N VAL A 164 22.65 0.84 22.04
CA VAL A 164 23.96 0.28 22.37
C VAL A 164 24.05 -1.16 21.86
N ARG A 165 25.26 -1.56 21.49
CA ARG A 165 25.61 -2.94 21.18
C ARG A 165 26.68 -3.40 22.16
N VAL A 166 26.45 -4.50 22.83
CA VAL A 166 27.38 -5.06 23.79
C VAL A 166 27.64 -6.53 23.49
N SER A 167 28.83 -6.99 23.85
CA SER A 167 29.12 -8.42 24.00
C SER A 167 29.09 -8.79 25.47
N GLN A 168 28.57 -9.98 25.79
CA GLN A 168 28.46 -10.47 27.17
C GLN A 168 29.24 -11.76 27.38
N ILE A 169 29.67 -11.95 28.63
CA ILE A 169 30.09 -13.23 29.20
C ILE A 169 29.15 -13.52 30.35
N LEU A 170 28.47 -14.66 30.35
CA LEU A 170 27.63 -15.14 31.43
C LEU A 170 28.34 -16.25 32.18
N VAL A 171 28.42 -16.16 33.49
CA VAL A 171 28.96 -17.22 34.38
C VAL A 171 28.15 -17.26 35.67
N HIS A 172 28.22 -18.39 36.38
CA HIS A 172 27.51 -18.56 37.67
C HIS A 172 28.41 -18.42 38.88
N ASP A 173 29.72 -18.66 38.73
CA ASP A 173 30.70 -18.56 39.81
C ASP A 173 31.18 -17.14 40.01
N GLU A 174 31.04 -16.61 41.24
CA GLU A 174 31.37 -15.22 41.55
C GLU A 174 32.87 -14.92 41.49
N ALA A 175 33.72 -15.89 41.92
CA ALA A 175 35.15 -15.70 41.89
C ALA A 175 35.68 -15.69 40.46
N ALA A 176 35.14 -16.59 39.61
CA ALA A 176 35.40 -16.61 38.17
C ALA A 176 34.91 -15.28 37.52
N ALA A 177 33.70 -14.80 37.82
CA ALA A 177 33.18 -13.56 37.27
C ALA A 177 34.10 -12.35 37.59
N ARG A 178 34.53 -12.23 38.82
CA ARG A 178 35.46 -11.15 39.23
C ARG A 178 36.80 -11.22 38.50
N ARG A 179 37.36 -12.43 38.37
CA ARG A 179 38.64 -12.66 37.67
C ARG A 179 38.52 -12.34 36.18
N ILE A 180 37.45 -12.84 35.52
CA ILE A 180 37.23 -12.61 34.10
C ILE A 180 36.96 -11.11 33.84
N ALA A 181 36.17 -10.45 34.69
CA ALA A 181 35.94 -9.01 34.58
C ALA A 181 37.25 -8.18 34.70
N ALA A 182 38.13 -8.55 35.62
CA ALA A 182 39.45 -7.93 35.76
C ALA A 182 40.34 -8.13 34.52
N GLU A 183 40.40 -9.37 34.00
CA GLU A 183 41.14 -9.70 32.79
C GLU A 183 40.58 -8.96 31.55
N ALA A 184 39.25 -8.94 31.38
CA ALA A 184 38.60 -8.22 30.30
C ALA A 184 38.88 -6.71 30.35
N LYS A 185 38.85 -6.11 31.55
CA LYS A 185 39.19 -4.67 31.75
C LYS A 185 40.64 -4.38 31.40
N ALA A 186 41.58 -5.21 31.88
CA ALA A 186 43.01 -5.02 31.62
C ALA A 186 43.34 -5.09 30.10
N ARG A 187 42.62 -5.88 29.34
CA ARG A 187 42.85 -6.12 27.91
C ARG A 187 41.72 -5.55 27.02
N ARG A 188 41.00 -4.54 27.52
CA ARG A 188 39.80 -4.01 26.84
C ARG A 188 40.03 -3.55 25.40
N ASN A 189 41.23 -3.07 25.09
CA ASN A 189 41.59 -2.56 23.76
C ASN A 189 42.09 -3.65 22.79
N ASP A 190 42.30 -4.86 23.26
CA ASP A 190 42.65 -5.98 22.41
C ASP A 190 41.36 -6.52 21.75
N PRO A 191 41.22 -6.46 20.42
CA PRO A 191 39.97 -6.82 19.73
C PRO A 191 39.61 -8.30 19.83
N LYS A 192 40.58 -9.17 20.11
CA LYS A 192 40.36 -10.63 20.22
C LYS A 192 40.09 -11.06 21.65
N SER A 193 40.67 -10.36 22.62
CA SER A 193 40.69 -10.76 24.03
C SER A 193 39.30 -11.09 24.59
N PHE A 194 38.32 -10.23 24.38
CA PHE A 194 36.98 -10.46 24.91
C PHE A 194 36.28 -11.66 24.24
N ARG A 195 36.48 -11.85 22.93
CA ARG A 195 35.96 -13.02 22.21
C ARG A 195 36.55 -14.33 22.75
N ASP A 196 37.86 -14.34 22.99
CA ASP A 196 38.55 -15.54 23.55
C ASP A 196 38.03 -15.85 24.96
N LEU A 197 37.71 -14.83 25.77
CA LEU A 197 37.09 -15.00 27.08
C LEU A 197 35.65 -15.52 26.96
N VAL A 198 34.83 -15.02 26.00
CA VAL A 198 33.49 -15.52 25.71
C VAL A 198 33.56 -17.03 25.36
N GLU A 199 34.42 -17.36 24.41
CA GLU A 199 34.56 -18.75 23.94
C GLU A 199 34.97 -19.70 25.08
N ARG A 200 35.86 -19.25 25.94
CA ARG A 200 36.41 -20.07 27.03
C ARG A 200 35.45 -20.19 28.23
N TYR A 201 34.81 -19.12 28.59
CA TYR A 201 34.13 -19.03 29.88
C TYR A 201 32.62 -18.78 29.82
N SER A 202 32.08 -18.26 28.71
CA SER A 202 30.63 -17.92 28.68
C SER A 202 29.78 -19.19 28.71
N GLU A 203 28.81 -19.22 29.59
CA GLU A 203 27.80 -20.27 29.75
C GLU A 203 26.50 -19.95 29.02
N ASP A 204 26.39 -18.74 28.37
CA ASP A 204 25.23 -18.35 27.63
C ASP A 204 25.20 -19.00 26.22
N ALA A 205 24.34 -20.01 26.07
CA ALA A 205 24.21 -20.75 24.83
C ALA A 205 23.74 -19.89 23.63
N ASP A 206 22.97 -18.83 23.90
CA ASP A 206 22.36 -18.01 22.86
C ASP A 206 23.35 -17.04 22.22
N SER A 207 24.16 -16.32 23.03
CA SER A 207 25.08 -15.33 22.52
C SER A 207 26.49 -15.86 22.27
N LYS A 208 26.92 -16.94 22.95
CA LYS A 208 28.25 -17.53 22.81
C LYS A 208 28.66 -17.81 21.36
N PRO A 209 27.83 -18.41 20.48
CA PRO A 209 28.17 -18.63 19.07
C PRO A 209 28.43 -17.34 18.28
N ARG A 210 27.92 -16.20 18.77
CA ARG A 210 28.11 -14.87 18.19
C ARG A 210 29.15 -14.06 18.97
N ALA A 211 30.07 -14.72 19.65
CA ALA A 211 31.09 -14.07 20.50
C ALA A 211 30.49 -13.15 21.60
N GLY A 212 29.36 -13.60 22.16
CA GLY A 212 28.64 -12.86 23.20
C GLY A 212 27.79 -11.69 22.72
N ASP A 213 27.69 -11.46 21.42
CA ASP A 213 27.00 -10.28 20.84
C ASP A 213 25.49 -10.31 21.10
N LEU A 214 24.97 -9.26 21.75
CA LEU A 214 23.54 -9.05 22.02
C LEU A 214 22.84 -8.19 20.96
N THR A 215 23.54 -7.83 19.88
CA THR A 215 23.04 -6.90 18.85
C THR A 215 22.74 -5.49 19.39
N PHE A 216 22.22 -4.59 18.55
CA PHE A 216 21.79 -3.27 19.03
C PHE A 216 20.45 -3.37 19.77
N PHE A 217 20.36 -2.65 20.87
CA PHE A 217 19.10 -2.50 21.62
C PHE A 217 18.99 -1.10 22.24
N ASP A 218 17.75 -0.66 22.42
CA ASP A 218 17.41 0.56 23.13
C ASP A 218 16.86 0.25 24.55
N ARG A 219 16.69 1.30 25.37
CA ARG A 219 16.23 1.16 26.75
C ARG A 219 14.78 0.68 26.91
N LYS A 220 13.94 0.86 25.87
CA LYS A 220 12.47 0.69 25.97
C LYS A 220 12.00 -0.63 25.42
N THR A 221 12.58 -1.06 24.29
CA THR A 221 12.07 -2.21 23.52
C THR A 221 12.85 -3.49 23.77
N THR A 222 14.01 -3.40 24.45
CA THR A 222 14.84 -4.58 24.75
C THR A 222 14.16 -5.54 25.71
N ARG A 223 14.52 -6.82 25.55
CA ARG A 223 14.14 -7.91 26.48
C ARG A 223 15.26 -8.28 27.46
N GLU A 224 16.38 -7.58 27.40
CA GLU A 224 17.50 -7.82 28.31
C GLU A 224 17.15 -7.41 29.74
N PRO A 225 17.73 -8.07 30.75
CA PRO A 225 17.52 -7.72 32.15
C PRO A 225 17.83 -6.23 32.43
N LYS A 226 16.98 -5.58 33.21
CA LYS A 226 17.08 -4.13 33.48
C LYS A 226 18.49 -3.72 33.99
N ALA A 227 19.09 -4.53 34.84
CA ALA A 227 20.43 -4.27 35.37
C ALA A 227 21.51 -4.26 34.25
N LEU A 228 21.39 -5.14 33.25
CA LEU A 228 22.28 -5.16 32.10
C LEU A 228 22.08 -3.90 31.24
N VAL A 229 20.83 -3.52 30.99
CA VAL A 229 20.49 -2.33 30.20
C VAL A 229 21.08 -1.09 30.86
N GLU A 230 20.84 -0.89 32.15
CA GLU A 230 21.39 0.26 32.87
C GLU A 230 22.91 0.30 32.83
N ALA A 231 23.58 -0.83 33.03
CA ALA A 231 25.01 -0.94 32.98
C ALA A 231 25.58 -0.71 31.56
N ALA A 232 24.92 -1.24 30.53
CA ALA A 232 25.33 -1.06 29.14
C ALA A 232 25.28 0.42 28.72
N PHE A 233 24.21 1.12 29.09
CA PHE A 233 24.06 2.54 28.78
C PHE A 233 24.90 3.46 29.65
N ALA A 234 25.36 3.01 30.82
CA ALA A 234 26.28 3.75 31.68
C ALA A 234 27.71 3.75 31.15
N MET A 235 28.11 2.80 30.31
CA MET A 235 29.43 2.81 29.65
C MET A 235 29.49 3.97 28.66
N SER A 236 30.56 4.74 28.66
CA SER A 236 30.69 5.97 27.83
C SER A 236 31.49 5.77 26.56
N GLN A 237 32.41 4.81 26.54
CA GLN A 237 33.35 4.60 25.43
C GLN A 237 33.28 3.19 24.90
N VAL A 238 33.34 3.05 23.56
CA VAL A 238 33.54 1.73 22.93
C VAL A 238 34.79 1.08 23.54
N ASN A 239 34.66 -0.22 23.82
CA ASN A 239 35.60 -1.05 24.56
C ASN A 239 35.52 -0.91 26.10
N ASP A 240 34.68 -0.08 26.66
CA ASP A 240 34.45 -0.13 28.11
C ASP A 240 33.91 -1.50 28.50
N VAL A 241 34.40 -1.96 29.67
CA VAL A 241 34.01 -3.24 30.27
C VAL A 241 33.44 -3.00 31.66
N VAL A 242 32.26 -3.56 31.93
CA VAL A 242 31.58 -3.48 33.22
C VAL A 242 31.17 -4.88 33.65
N GLY A 243 31.10 -5.06 34.93
CA GLY A 243 30.69 -6.33 35.57
C GLY A 243 31.63 -6.71 36.75
N PRO A 244 31.26 -7.77 37.48
CA PRO A 244 30.08 -8.64 37.27
C PRO A 244 28.76 -7.93 37.65
N ILE A 245 27.71 -8.17 36.87
CA ILE A 245 26.35 -7.67 37.04
C ILE A 245 25.44 -8.87 37.30
N ALA A 246 24.73 -8.87 38.39
CA ALA A 246 23.80 -9.95 38.73
C ALA A 246 22.47 -9.83 37.98
N SER A 247 21.97 -10.96 37.48
CA SER A 247 20.61 -11.11 36.95
C SER A 247 20.04 -12.47 37.41
N ASP A 248 18.80 -12.75 37.01
CA ASP A 248 18.15 -14.05 37.16
C ASP A 248 18.89 -15.19 36.42
N LYS A 249 19.67 -14.86 35.38
CA LYS A 249 20.43 -15.82 34.59
C LYS A 249 21.83 -16.08 35.12
N GLY A 250 22.34 -15.26 36.03
CA GLY A 250 23.70 -15.36 36.57
C GLY A 250 24.44 -14.04 36.63
N LEU A 251 25.76 -14.09 36.51
CA LEU A 251 26.67 -12.94 36.58
C LEU A 251 27.20 -12.60 35.18
N HIS A 252 26.94 -11.36 34.76
CA HIS A 252 27.29 -10.89 33.42
C HIS A 252 28.48 -9.94 33.44
N ILE A 253 29.38 -10.12 32.50
CA ILE A 253 30.44 -9.16 32.18
C ILE A 253 30.12 -8.62 30.79
N LEU A 254 29.97 -7.29 30.66
CA LEU A 254 29.61 -6.64 29.40
C LEU A 254 30.80 -5.86 28.85
N LYS A 255 30.96 -5.86 27.54
CA LYS A 255 31.85 -4.97 26.79
C LYS A 255 31.02 -4.17 25.80
N LEU A 256 31.12 -2.84 25.82
CA LEU A 256 30.50 -1.97 24.81
C LEU A 256 31.24 -2.12 23.49
N THR A 257 30.56 -2.59 22.47
CA THR A 257 31.12 -2.80 21.12
C THR A 257 30.77 -1.70 20.15
N ASP A 258 29.59 -1.08 20.33
CA ASP A 258 29.15 0.03 19.49
C ASP A 258 28.06 0.85 20.21
N ARG A 259 27.86 2.10 19.79
CA ARG A 259 26.83 3.01 20.30
C ARG A 259 26.32 3.90 19.18
N ARG A 260 25.03 4.03 19.08
CA ARG A 260 24.34 4.97 18.20
C ARG A 260 23.64 6.00 19.05
N ALA A 261 24.01 7.25 18.87
CA ALA A 261 23.36 8.36 19.56
C ALA A 261 21.90 8.48 19.13
N GLU A 262 21.07 8.98 20.03
CA GLU A 262 19.72 9.41 19.69
C GLU A 262 19.77 10.43 18.55
N THR A 263 18.92 10.23 17.57
CA THR A 263 18.75 11.14 16.44
C THR A 263 17.28 11.47 16.22
N THR A 264 17.01 12.74 15.94
CA THR A 264 15.65 13.17 15.57
C THR A 264 15.66 13.58 14.12
N ARG A 265 14.83 12.93 13.32
CA ARG A 265 14.60 13.35 11.94
C ARG A 265 13.93 14.72 11.95
N THR A 266 14.51 15.66 11.25
CA THR A 266 13.94 17.01 11.09
C THR A 266 12.63 16.97 10.31
N LEU A 267 11.82 18.02 10.42
CA LEU A 267 10.61 18.18 9.61
C LEU A 267 10.90 18.06 8.11
N ALA A 268 12.02 18.61 7.64
CA ALA A 268 12.40 18.53 6.22
C ALA A 268 12.63 17.08 5.76
N GLU A 269 13.28 16.27 6.59
CA GLU A 269 13.54 14.85 6.31
C GLU A 269 12.28 13.98 6.42
N ALA A 270 11.35 14.34 7.30
CA ALA A 270 10.12 13.60 7.55
C ALA A 270 8.98 14.02 6.61
N LYS A 271 9.08 15.19 5.97
CA LYS A 271 8.00 15.82 5.20
C LYS A 271 7.31 14.89 4.22
N VAL A 272 8.08 14.20 3.39
CA VAL A 272 7.53 13.31 2.34
C VAL A 272 6.74 12.15 2.94
N ASP A 273 7.26 11.56 4.03
CA ASP A 273 6.60 10.45 4.72
C ASP A 273 5.30 10.92 5.40
N ILE A 274 5.33 12.11 6.02
CA ILE A 274 4.15 12.72 6.64
C ILE A 274 3.11 13.06 5.58
N GLN A 275 3.50 13.69 4.47
CA GLN A 275 2.58 14.00 3.36
C GLN A 275 1.91 12.74 2.83
N LYS A 276 2.68 11.67 2.63
CA LYS A 276 2.13 10.39 2.19
C LYS A 276 1.10 9.84 3.19
N ARG A 277 1.42 9.85 4.49
CA ARG A 277 0.52 9.38 5.55
C ARG A 277 -0.77 10.20 5.61
N LEU A 278 -0.67 11.52 5.57
CA LEU A 278 -1.83 12.41 5.58
C LEU A 278 -2.69 12.22 4.32
N LEU A 279 -2.06 12.09 3.15
CA LEU A 279 -2.78 11.78 1.91
C LEU A 279 -3.53 10.45 1.99
N ASP A 280 -2.89 9.40 2.55
CA ASP A 280 -3.56 8.11 2.73
C ASP A 280 -4.72 8.20 3.72
N GLN A 281 -4.61 9.03 4.76
CA GLN A 281 -5.71 9.34 5.67
C GLN A 281 -6.86 10.08 4.97
N MET A 282 -6.55 11.11 4.15
CA MET A 282 -7.55 11.84 3.36
C MET A 282 -8.29 10.92 2.39
N ARG A 283 -7.57 10.03 1.71
CA ARG A 283 -8.17 9.03 0.81
C ARG A 283 -9.06 8.03 1.55
N ALA A 284 -8.60 7.56 2.70
CA ALA A 284 -9.41 6.67 3.55
C ALA A 284 -10.66 7.37 4.08
N GLN A 285 -10.55 8.64 4.46
CA GLN A 285 -11.67 9.47 4.86
C GLN A 285 -12.68 9.62 3.71
N LYS A 286 -12.21 9.98 2.52
CA LYS A 286 -13.06 10.12 1.33
C LYS A 286 -13.78 8.83 0.96
N LYS A 287 -13.08 7.70 1.10
CA LYS A 287 -13.69 6.37 0.89
C LYS A 287 -14.82 6.11 1.89
N ARG A 288 -14.61 6.43 3.17
CA ARG A 288 -15.67 6.32 4.20
C ARG A 288 -16.86 7.19 3.85
N GLU A 289 -16.64 8.47 3.54
CA GLU A 289 -17.71 9.41 3.17
C GLU A 289 -18.56 8.91 2.00
N LEU A 290 -17.92 8.45 0.92
CA LEU A 290 -18.62 7.87 -0.23
C LEU A 290 -19.40 6.61 0.13
N THR A 291 -18.85 5.77 1.00
CA THR A 291 -19.51 4.55 1.47
C THR A 291 -20.73 4.88 2.33
N ASP A 292 -20.59 5.84 3.25
CA ASP A 292 -21.67 6.28 4.13
C ASP A 292 -22.79 6.99 3.37
N GLU A 293 -22.43 7.80 2.38
CA GLU A 293 -23.41 8.43 1.48
C GLU A 293 -24.21 7.38 0.70
N THR A 294 -23.50 6.39 0.14
CA THR A 294 -24.14 5.29 -0.59
C THR A 294 -25.06 4.46 0.32
N ARG A 295 -24.63 4.24 1.57
CA ARG A 295 -25.42 3.48 2.57
C ARG A 295 -26.76 4.14 2.89
N LYS A 296 -26.87 5.45 2.78
CA LYS A 296 -28.17 6.16 3.01
C LYS A 296 -29.24 5.77 2.00
N SER A 297 -28.84 5.40 0.79
CA SER A 297 -29.75 5.06 -0.32
C SER A 297 -29.93 3.55 -0.55
N ILE A 298 -29.11 2.72 0.09
CA ILE A 298 -29.11 1.26 -0.10
C ILE A 298 -29.42 0.58 1.23
N ARG A 299 -30.42 -0.32 1.22
CA ARG A 299 -30.71 -1.16 2.38
C ARG A 299 -29.57 -2.17 2.61
N VAL A 300 -29.02 -2.16 3.80
CA VAL A 300 -27.96 -3.10 4.24
C VAL A 300 -28.49 -3.89 5.42
N GLU A 301 -28.49 -5.20 5.30
CA GLU A 301 -28.84 -6.14 6.37
C GLU A 301 -27.59 -6.96 6.72
N ILE A 302 -27.28 -7.06 8.00
CA ILE A 302 -26.15 -7.84 8.52
C ILE A 302 -26.72 -8.92 9.43
N TYR A 303 -26.37 -10.16 9.14
CA TYR A 303 -26.84 -11.34 9.90
C TYR A 303 -25.72 -11.77 10.85
N GLU A 304 -25.61 -11.12 12.01
CA GLU A 304 -24.54 -11.37 13.00
C GLU A 304 -24.57 -12.79 13.54
N ASP A 305 -25.76 -13.37 13.72
CA ASP A 305 -25.92 -14.76 14.17
C ASP A 305 -25.34 -15.77 13.18
N GLU A 306 -25.45 -15.49 11.90
CA GLU A 306 -24.85 -16.36 10.86
C GLU A 306 -23.33 -16.14 10.79
N LEU A 307 -22.88 -14.90 10.96
CA LEU A 307 -21.44 -14.60 11.00
C LEU A 307 -20.75 -15.33 12.15
N ALA A 308 -21.39 -15.40 13.32
CA ALA A 308 -20.84 -16.08 14.51
C ALA A 308 -20.67 -17.60 14.32
N LYS A 309 -21.42 -18.21 13.39
CA LYS A 309 -21.34 -19.65 13.06
C LYS A 309 -20.19 -20.00 12.12
N ILE A 310 -19.57 -19.00 11.48
CA ILE A 310 -18.49 -19.23 10.53
C ILE A 310 -17.20 -19.57 11.31
N ALA A 311 -16.80 -20.84 11.26
CA ALA A 311 -15.47 -21.22 11.71
C ALA A 311 -14.45 -20.76 10.67
N LEU A 312 -13.60 -19.80 11.03
CA LEU A 312 -12.42 -19.50 10.23
C LEU A 312 -11.45 -20.67 10.39
N ALA A 313 -11.17 -21.39 9.31
CA ALA A 313 -10.09 -22.36 9.33
C ALA A 313 -8.81 -21.64 9.79
N PRO A 314 -8.05 -22.20 10.76
CA PRO A 314 -6.76 -21.64 11.10
C PRO A 314 -5.97 -21.51 9.80
N ALA A 315 -5.31 -20.37 9.61
CA ALA A 315 -4.41 -20.20 8.48
C ALA A 315 -3.46 -21.40 8.50
N ALA A 316 -3.50 -22.23 7.47
CA ALA A 316 -2.55 -23.32 7.33
C ALA A 316 -1.17 -22.71 7.47
N ASP A 317 -0.38 -23.24 8.41
CA ASP A 317 0.94 -22.74 8.81
C ASP A 317 1.70 -22.14 7.63
N GLY A 318 2.01 -20.82 7.74
CA GLY A 318 3.05 -20.17 6.95
C GLY A 318 2.90 -20.22 5.42
N GLY A 319 1.74 -20.48 4.89
CA GLY A 319 1.49 -20.51 3.45
C GLY A 319 1.72 -19.14 2.83
N ARG A 320 2.89 -18.97 2.25
CA ARG A 320 3.18 -17.96 1.22
C ARG A 320 1.95 -17.88 0.30
N PRO A 321 1.38 -16.70 0.01
CA PRO A 321 0.27 -16.60 -0.93
C PRO A 321 0.64 -17.36 -2.20
N PRO A 322 -0.29 -18.12 -2.81
CA PRO A 322 0.02 -18.88 -3.99
C PRO A 322 0.65 -17.94 -5.01
N THR A 323 1.90 -18.16 -5.30
CA THR A 323 2.59 -17.54 -6.42
C THR A 323 1.78 -17.99 -7.63
N VAL A 324 1.08 -17.07 -8.27
CA VAL A 324 0.48 -17.34 -9.57
C VAL A 324 1.64 -17.79 -10.44
N ALA A 325 1.68 -19.08 -10.75
CA ALA A 325 2.68 -19.62 -11.63
C ALA A 325 2.65 -18.79 -12.91
N PRO A 326 3.80 -18.32 -13.43
CA PRO A 326 3.83 -17.66 -14.71
C PRO A 326 3.20 -18.62 -15.72
N VAL A 327 2.20 -18.13 -16.44
CA VAL A 327 1.60 -18.86 -17.57
C VAL A 327 2.75 -19.27 -18.45
N PRO A 328 2.93 -20.57 -18.75
CA PRO A 328 4.03 -21.00 -19.58
C PRO A 328 3.91 -20.26 -20.92
N SER A 329 4.89 -19.45 -21.22
CA SER A 329 5.09 -18.88 -22.54
C SER A 329 5.19 -20.07 -23.52
N SER A 330 4.15 -20.30 -24.30
CA SER A 330 4.20 -21.23 -25.41
C SER A 330 5.21 -20.66 -26.41
N ALA A 331 6.46 -21.10 -26.28
CA ALA A 331 7.44 -20.89 -27.33
C ALA A 331 6.90 -21.53 -28.62
N PRO A 332 6.98 -20.84 -29.76
CA PRO A 332 6.57 -21.45 -31.02
C PRO A 332 7.47 -22.66 -31.31
N THR A 333 6.82 -23.79 -31.52
CA THR A 333 7.44 -25.03 -31.99
C THR A 333 8.26 -24.71 -33.25
N PRO A 334 9.53 -25.08 -33.35
CA PRO A 334 10.30 -24.87 -34.59
C PRO A 334 9.70 -25.72 -35.72
N ALA A 335 9.57 -25.09 -36.87
CA ALA A 335 9.08 -25.73 -38.09
C ALA A 335 9.99 -26.92 -38.46
N PRO A 336 9.42 -28.03 -38.99
CA PRO A 336 10.22 -29.18 -39.43
C PRO A 336 11.15 -28.76 -40.59
N THR A 337 12.43 -29.05 -40.45
CA THR A 337 13.42 -28.95 -41.52
C THR A 337 13.08 -29.89 -42.66
N PRO A 338 13.12 -29.45 -43.94
CA PRO A 338 12.97 -30.34 -45.07
C PRO A 338 14.16 -31.29 -45.12
N LYS A 339 13.89 -32.58 -45.26
CA LYS A 339 14.89 -33.61 -45.54
C LYS A 339 15.39 -33.46 -46.96
N PRO A 340 16.64 -33.83 -47.23
CA PRO A 340 17.29 -33.72 -48.55
C PRO A 340 16.65 -34.62 -49.60
#